data_1b4ab74f2cc33b3a95b67c8b0178e592
#
_entry.id   1b4ab74f2cc33b3a95b67c8b0178e592
#
_cell.length_a   1.000
_cell.length_b   1.000
_cell.length_c   1.000
_cell.angle_alpha   90.00
_cell.angle_beta   90.00
_cell.angle_gamma   90.00
#
_symmetry.space_group_name_H-M   'P 1'
#
loop_
_entity.id
_entity.type
_entity.pdbx_description
1 polymer ?
#
loop_
_entity_poly.entity_id
_entity_poly.type
_entity_poly.pdbx_seq_one_letter_code
_entity_poly.pdbx_strand_id
1 'polypeptide(L)'
;GLNVVMLVRSRVMRRVLDVESSALAESLLQREGIEIIKSRTVREIKGINGKVAAVMLDNGSEVPCSLVVVATGVAPNVKLIENSGGIAGRGIAVNEYMQTTYSNVFAAGDVTETYDISRERSFNNANWPNAHEQGGIAGLNMAGKRVPYRGSISMNVISIKGIPIVCIGITDPEAENDGLAYETKVKRVIRHNIYQKLVFKDNRLKGAIFVGDLGYCGAIKNLIQEQTPVGIIKNSILNEGYQLYGFLRKKRQTKLEGNTIQWPETYMSQTPYRKGFNEKSWTERERGQRKWRNQELIK
;
A
#
# COMPACT_ATOMS: atom_id res chain seq x y z
N GLY A 1 33.91 -7.11 -1.80
CA GLY A 1 32.60 -6.48 -1.84
C GLY A 1 32.67 -5.01 -2.22
N LEU A 2 31.53 -4.35 -2.40
CA LEU A 2 31.45 -2.92 -2.63
C LEU A 2 31.37 -2.17 -1.29
N ASN A 3 31.97 -1.00 -1.20
CA ASN A 3 31.69 -0.06 -0.11
C ASN A 3 30.38 0.65 -0.44
N VAL A 4 29.37 0.51 0.42
CA VAL A 4 28.04 1.07 0.18
C VAL A 4 27.72 2.11 1.26
N VAL A 5 27.35 3.31 0.82
CA VAL A 5 26.84 4.38 1.67
C VAL A 5 25.38 4.61 1.30
N MET A 6 24.48 4.50 2.29
CA MET A 6 23.05 4.75 2.13
C MET A 6 22.68 6.10 2.75
N LEU A 7 22.17 7.01 1.94
CA LEU A 7 21.66 8.31 2.42
C LEU A 7 20.16 8.21 2.68
N VAL A 8 19.71 8.58 3.87
CA VAL A 8 18.29 8.57 4.25
C VAL A 8 17.87 9.90 4.87
N ARG A 9 16.72 10.42 4.47
CA ARG A 9 16.20 11.70 4.98
C ARG A 9 15.81 11.68 6.46
N SER A 10 15.49 10.51 7.02
CA SER A 10 15.17 10.35 8.44
C SER A 10 15.57 8.96 8.92
N ARG A 11 14.82 7.93 8.60
CA ARG A 11 15.02 6.53 8.96
C ARG A 11 14.87 5.62 7.75
N VAL A 12 15.48 4.45 7.81
CA VAL A 12 15.39 3.42 6.77
C VAL A 12 13.94 2.96 6.65
N MET A 13 13.44 2.83 5.41
CA MET A 13 12.09 2.35 5.09
C MET A 13 10.95 3.09 5.83
N ARG A 14 11.11 4.36 6.11
CA ARG A 14 10.19 5.20 6.92
C ARG A 14 8.72 5.19 6.49
N ARG A 15 8.42 4.77 5.25
CA ARG A 15 7.05 4.70 4.72
C ARG A 15 6.32 3.42 5.10
N VAL A 16 7.06 2.40 5.53
CA VAL A 16 6.52 1.05 5.75
C VAL A 16 6.91 0.44 7.09
N LEU A 17 7.95 0.97 7.76
CA LEU A 17 8.39 0.57 9.08
C LEU A 17 8.09 1.68 10.09
N ASP A 18 7.74 1.30 11.32
CA ASP A 18 7.73 2.21 12.45
C ASP A 18 9.16 2.50 12.95
N VAL A 19 9.29 3.30 13.99
CA VAL A 19 10.61 3.72 14.51
C VAL A 19 11.47 2.53 14.95
N GLU A 20 10.85 1.58 15.63
CA GLU A 20 11.56 0.44 16.24
C GLU A 20 12.01 -0.59 15.20
N SER A 21 11.13 -1.00 14.31
CA SER A 21 11.47 -1.93 13.24
C SER A 21 12.43 -1.31 12.21
N SER A 22 12.36 0.02 12.00
CA SER A 22 13.34 0.76 11.20
C SER A 22 14.73 0.71 11.84
N ALA A 23 14.84 0.92 13.16
CA ALA A 23 16.12 0.83 13.88
C ALA A 23 16.70 -0.60 13.80
N LEU A 24 15.85 -1.63 13.89
CA LEU A 24 16.29 -3.01 13.68
C LEU A 24 16.81 -3.23 12.25
N ALA A 25 16.09 -2.76 11.24
CA ALA A 25 16.54 -2.85 9.84
C ALA A 25 17.85 -2.10 9.60
N GLU A 26 18.03 -0.91 10.20
CA GLU A 26 19.30 -0.17 10.16
C GLU A 26 20.45 -0.99 10.76
N SER A 27 20.24 -1.60 11.93
CA SER A 27 21.27 -2.41 12.56
C SER A 27 21.67 -3.65 11.72
N LEU A 28 20.71 -4.25 11.03
CA LEU A 28 20.96 -5.37 10.12
C LEU A 28 21.80 -4.93 8.91
N LEU A 29 21.49 -3.79 8.31
CA LEU A 29 22.25 -3.22 7.19
C LEU A 29 23.69 -2.86 7.59
N GLN A 30 23.85 -2.25 8.76
CA GLN A 30 25.18 -1.88 9.29
C GLN A 30 26.05 -3.11 9.57
N ARG A 31 25.49 -4.23 10.06
CA ARG A 31 26.22 -5.50 10.23
C ARG A 31 26.70 -6.08 8.89
N GLU A 32 26.06 -5.74 7.77
CA GLU A 32 26.49 -6.09 6.42
C GLU A 32 27.51 -5.09 5.83
N GLY A 33 28.00 -4.14 6.64
CA GLY A 33 28.98 -3.16 6.23
C GLY A 33 28.44 -1.95 5.46
N ILE A 34 27.13 -1.74 5.48
CA ILE A 34 26.51 -0.56 4.85
C ILE A 34 26.59 0.61 5.82
N GLU A 35 27.27 1.67 5.41
CA GLU A 35 27.27 2.93 6.14
C GLU A 35 25.94 3.66 5.90
N ILE A 36 25.31 4.16 6.98
CA ILE A 36 24.03 4.87 6.89
C ILE A 36 24.21 6.32 7.37
N ILE A 37 24.05 7.27 6.45
CA ILE A 37 24.05 8.70 6.74
C ILE A 37 22.59 9.17 6.83
N LYS A 38 22.16 9.59 8.02
CA LYS A 38 20.78 10.03 8.30
C LYS A 38 20.65 11.55 8.27
N SER A 39 19.42 12.01 8.02
CA SER A 39 19.03 13.42 8.04
C SER A 39 19.84 14.27 7.09
N ARG A 40 20.15 13.70 5.92
CA ARG A 40 20.85 14.38 4.83
C ARG A 40 20.15 14.19 3.52
N THR A 41 20.33 15.15 2.62
CA THR A 41 19.84 15.08 1.23
C THR A 41 20.99 15.35 0.27
N VAL A 42 20.87 14.83 -0.94
CA VAL A 42 21.81 15.10 -2.02
C VAL A 42 21.53 16.48 -2.57
N ARG A 43 22.56 17.33 -2.59
CA ARG A 43 22.53 18.65 -3.24
C ARG A 43 22.96 18.55 -4.69
N GLU A 44 24.05 17.78 -4.95
CA GLU A 44 24.68 17.70 -6.27
C GLU A 44 25.39 16.36 -6.45
N ILE A 45 25.40 15.83 -7.67
CA ILE A 45 26.24 14.71 -8.09
C ILE A 45 27.39 15.29 -8.90
N LYS A 46 28.62 15.17 -8.39
CA LYS A 46 29.82 15.67 -9.04
C LYS A 46 30.42 14.63 -9.99
N GLY A 47 30.80 15.09 -11.17
CA GLY A 47 31.48 14.27 -12.18
C GLY A 47 32.82 14.84 -12.61
N ILE A 48 33.72 13.95 -12.98
CA ILE A 48 35.01 14.28 -13.60
C ILE A 48 35.12 13.46 -14.88
N ASN A 49 35.38 14.11 -16.01
CA ASN A 49 35.55 13.46 -17.32
C ASN A 49 34.36 12.54 -17.69
N GLY A 50 33.11 12.98 -17.40
CA GLY A 50 31.90 12.22 -17.71
C GLY A 50 31.61 11.03 -16.79
N LYS A 51 32.36 10.86 -15.71
CA LYS A 51 32.15 9.80 -14.71
C LYS A 51 31.82 10.42 -13.35
N VAL A 52 30.95 9.74 -12.58
CA VAL A 52 30.67 10.14 -11.19
C VAL A 52 31.92 10.04 -10.35
N ALA A 53 32.18 11.08 -9.54
CA ALA A 53 33.32 11.15 -8.64
C ALA A 53 32.90 11.30 -7.16
N ALA A 54 31.83 12.04 -6.89
CA ALA A 54 31.33 12.25 -5.53
C ALA A 54 29.88 12.71 -5.53
N VAL A 55 29.24 12.61 -4.37
CA VAL A 55 27.95 13.23 -4.05
C VAL A 55 28.17 14.32 -3.01
N MET A 56 27.73 15.54 -3.29
CA MET A 56 27.71 16.65 -2.31
C MET A 56 26.38 16.63 -1.56
N LEU A 57 26.44 16.67 -0.24
CA LEU A 57 25.30 16.72 0.66
C LEU A 57 24.85 18.17 0.93
N ASP A 58 23.65 18.31 1.50
CA ASP A 58 23.04 19.60 1.87
C ASP A 58 23.84 20.41 2.88
N ASN A 59 24.67 19.77 3.71
CA ASN A 59 25.56 20.40 4.68
C ASN A 59 26.96 20.75 4.10
N GLY A 60 27.18 20.54 2.82
CA GLY A 60 28.47 20.81 2.14
C GLY A 60 29.51 19.69 2.24
N SER A 61 29.24 18.61 2.98
CA SER A 61 30.15 17.45 2.99
C SER A 61 30.06 16.66 1.68
N GLU A 62 31.16 15.99 1.31
CA GLU A 62 31.25 15.17 0.10
C GLU A 62 31.42 13.70 0.46
N VAL A 63 30.71 12.84 -0.29
CA VAL A 63 30.85 11.39 -0.24
C VAL A 63 31.47 10.93 -1.55
N PRO A 64 32.73 10.53 -1.60
CA PRO A 64 33.37 10.00 -2.80
C PRO A 64 32.65 8.71 -3.25
N CYS A 65 32.36 8.58 -4.54
CA CYS A 65 31.73 7.39 -5.09
C CYS A 65 31.95 7.27 -6.60
N SER A 66 31.91 6.05 -7.11
CA SER A 66 31.98 5.73 -8.55
C SER A 66 30.62 5.34 -9.15
N LEU A 67 29.61 5.14 -8.31
CA LEU A 67 28.24 4.80 -8.73
C LEU A 67 27.23 5.46 -7.78
N VAL A 68 26.17 6.03 -8.33
CA VAL A 68 25.04 6.55 -7.56
C VAL A 68 23.76 5.82 -7.99
N VAL A 69 23.05 5.28 -7.02
CA VAL A 69 21.73 4.69 -7.22
C VAL A 69 20.67 5.62 -6.61
N VAL A 70 19.81 6.17 -7.44
CA VAL A 70 18.71 7.05 -7.00
C VAL A 70 17.45 6.21 -6.77
N ALA A 71 17.15 5.92 -5.50
CA ALA A 71 16.02 5.12 -5.08
C ALA A 71 15.06 5.93 -4.17
N THR A 72 14.72 7.16 -4.59
CA THR A 72 13.97 8.13 -3.77
C THR A 72 12.46 7.93 -3.78
N GLY A 73 11.98 6.92 -4.51
CA GLY A 73 10.58 6.58 -4.71
C GLY A 73 10.05 7.03 -6.06
N VAL A 74 8.77 6.81 -6.27
CA VAL A 74 8.06 7.10 -7.51
C VAL A 74 6.83 7.94 -7.24
N ALA A 75 6.36 8.66 -8.26
CA ALA A 75 5.06 9.33 -8.28
C ALA A 75 4.24 8.80 -9.46
N PRO A 76 2.95 8.57 -9.28
CA PRO A 76 2.05 8.18 -10.35
C PRO A 76 2.05 9.22 -11.48
N ASN A 77 2.10 8.76 -12.75
CA ASN A 77 2.01 9.68 -13.89
C ASN A 77 0.55 9.89 -14.27
N VAL A 78 -0.08 10.86 -13.64
CA VAL A 78 -1.52 11.17 -13.78
C VAL A 78 -1.82 12.20 -14.87
N LYS A 79 -0.81 12.80 -15.48
CA LYS A 79 -0.92 13.94 -16.40
C LYS A 79 -1.87 13.70 -17.58
N LEU A 80 -1.93 12.46 -18.08
CA LEU A 80 -2.82 12.14 -19.20
C LEU A 80 -4.29 12.38 -18.84
N ILE A 81 -4.70 12.00 -17.64
CA ILE A 81 -6.07 12.17 -17.15
C ILE A 81 -6.32 13.63 -16.72
N GLU A 82 -5.38 14.24 -15.99
CA GLU A 82 -5.49 15.65 -15.59
C GLU A 82 -5.63 16.59 -16.79
N ASN A 83 -4.78 16.44 -17.80
CA ASN A 83 -4.82 17.27 -19.02
C ASN A 83 -6.11 17.08 -19.84
N SER A 84 -6.80 15.96 -19.65
CA SER A 84 -8.10 15.68 -20.27
C SER A 84 -9.29 16.18 -19.42
N GLY A 85 -9.04 16.83 -18.27
CA GLY A 85 -10.08 17.29 -17.34
C GLY A 85 -10.66 16.18 -16.44
N GLY A 86 -10.00 15.04 -16.35
CA GLY A 86 -10.38 13.96 -15.45
C GLY A 86 -9.87 14.17 -14.03
N ILE A 87 -10.41 13.40 -13.09
CA ILE A 87 -10.05 13.52 -11.66
C ILE A 87 -8.82 12.67 -11.35
N ALA A 88 -7.79 13.33 -10.85
CA ALA A 88 -6.65 12.70 -10.24
C ALA A 88 -6.30 13.42 -8.93
N GLY A 89 -5.92 12.65 -7.93
CA GLY A 89 -5.33 13.13 -6.70
C GLY A 89 -3.87 12.73 -6.66
N ARG A 90 -3.49 11.88 -5.71
CA ARG A 90 -2.17 11.26 -5.71
C ARG A 90 -2.03 10.20 -6.81
N GLY A 91 -3.14 9.60 -7.25
CA GLY A 91 -3.28 8.72 -8.38
C GLY A 91 -4.55 9.05 -9.17
N ILE A 92 -4.78 8.34 -10.28
CA ILE A 92 -6.02 8.47 -11.05
C ILE A 92 -7.16 7.88 -10.22
N ALA A 93 -8.19 8.69 -9.98
CA ALA A 93 -9.38 8.25 -9.28
C ALA A 93 -10.17 7.24 -10.13
N VAL A 94 -10.49 6.08 -9.54
CA VAL A 94 -11.30 5.05 -10.17
C VAL A 94 -12.40 4.57 -9.22
N ASN A 95 -13.51 4.13 -9.79
CA ASN A 95 -14.57 3.47 -9.03
C ASN A 95 -14.23 1.98 -8.79
N GLU A 96 -15.17 1.24 -8.16
CA GLU A 96 -15.01 -0.19 -7.90
C GLU A 96 -14.90 -1.06 -9.16
N TYR A 97 -15.24 -0.54 -10.32
CA TYR A 97 -15.09 -1.22 -11.62
C TYR A 97 -13.81 -0.82 -12.36
N MET A 98 -12.90 -0.11 -11.70
CA MET A 98 -11.67 0.43 -12.27
C MET A 98 -11.91 1.47 -13.39
N GLN A 99 -13.10 2.06 -13.47
CA GLN A 99 -13.43 3.15 -14.39
C GLN A 99 -12.98 4.48 -13.80
N THR A 100 -12.41 5.33 -14.63
CA THR A 100 -12.09 6.72 -14.30
C THR A 100 -13.35 7.60 -14.30
N THR A 101 -13.18 8.91 -14.27
CA THR A 101 -14.28 9.87 -14.50
C THR A 101 -14.92 9.76 -15.88
N TYR A 102 -14.25 9.09 -16.82
CA TYR A 102 -14.77 8.79 -18.15
C TYR A 102 -15.25 7.35 -18.22
N SER A 103 -16.49 7.12 -18.64
CA SER A 103 -17.15 5.82 -18.64
C SER A 103 -16.49 4.77 -19.55
N ASN A 104 -15.70 5.22 -20.53
CA ASN A 104 -14.98 4.38 -21.49
C ASN A 104 -13.47 4.31 -21.23
N VAL A 105 -12.99 4.92 -20.13
CA VAL A 105 -11.58 4.95 -19.75
C VAL A 105 -11.40 4.25 -18.42
N PHE A 106 -10.50 3.27 -18.40
CA PHE A 106 -10.16 2.49 -17.22
C PHE A 106 -8.71 2.77 -16.83
N ALA A 107 -8.41 2.68 -15.54
CA ALA A 107 -7.05 2.76 -15.04
C ALA A 107 -6.81 1.67 -13.99
N ALA A 108 -5.59 1.12 -13.95
CA ALA A 108 -5.22 0.05 -13.04
C ALA A 108 -3.72 0.14 -12.68
N GLY A 109 -3.34 -0.42 -11.54
CA GLY A 109 -1.97 -0.50 -11.06
C GLY A 109 -1.50 0.74 -10.32
N ASP A 110 -0.19 0.95 -10.32
CA ASP A 110 0.49 1.96 -9.49
C ASP A 110 0.02 3.39 -9.76
N VAL A 111 -0.60 3.62 -10.90
CA VAL A 111 -1.13 4.93 -11.30
C VAL A 111 -2.45 5.27 -10.61
N THR A 112 -3.14 4.30 -9.99
CA THR A 112 -4.51 4.48 -9.48
C THR A 112 -4.59 4.78 -8.00
N GLU A 113 -5.63 5.50 -7.63
CA GLU A 113 -6.16 5.60 -6.26
C GLU A 113 -7.40 4.74 -6.13
N THR A 114 -7.33 3.71 -5.28
CA THR A 114 -8.42 2.78 -5.02
C THR A 114 -8.75 2.74 -3.54
N TYR A 115 -9.88 2.15 -3.17
CA TYR A 115 -10.21 1.93 -1.78
C TYR A 115 -9.16 1.07 -1.07
N ASP A 116 -8.57 1.59 0.02
CA ASP A 116 -7.68 0.84 0.91
C ASP A 116 -8.50 0.24 2.07
N ILE A 117 -8.47 -1.08 2.18
CA ILE A 117 -9.24 -1.85 3.17
C ILE A 117 -8.80 -1.54 4.59
N SER A 118 -7.50 -1.29 4.80
CA SER A 118 -6.94 -1.00 6.13
C SER A 118 -7.30 0.41 6.60
N ARG A 119 -7.23 1.39 5.68
CA ARG A 119 -7.46 2.81 5.92
C ARG A 119 -8.92 3.23 5.77
N GLU A 120 -9.74 2.38 5.16
CA GLU A 120 -11.16 2.65 4.88
C GLU A 120 -11.38 3.95 4.08
N ARG A 121 -10.44 4.29 3.21
CA ARG A 121 -10.46 5.47 2.33
C ARG A 121 -9.67 5.22 1.05
N SER A 122 -9.82 6.11 0.06
CA SER A 122 -8.98 6.07 -1.15
C SER A 122 -7.51 6.26 -0.82
N PHE A 123 -6.66 5.42 -1.41
CA PHE A 123 -5.22 5.47 -1.23
C PHE A 123 -4.50 4.87 -2.45
N ASN A 124 -3.30 5.38 -2.73
CA ASN A 124 -2.45 4.81 -3.77
C ASN A 124 -1.54 3.73 -3.17
N ASN A 125 -1.92 2.48 -3.36
CA ASN A 125 -1.17 1.29 -2.93
C ASN A 125 -0.37 0.68 -4.08
N ALA A 126 0.69 1.36 -4.50
CA ALA A 126 1.57 0.92 -5.57
C ALA A 126 2.34 -0.34 -5.16
N ASN A 127 1.88 -1.49 -5.61
CA ASN A 127 2.56 -2.78 -5.48
C ASN A 127 2.07 -3.76 -6.54
N TRP A 128 2.93 -4.72 -6.90
CA TRP A 128 2.68 -5.66 -7.98
C TRP A 128 1.42 -6.52 -7.81
N PRO A 129 1.10 -7.10 -6.62
CA PRO A 129 -0.14 -7.87 -6.45
C PRO A 129 -1.41 -7.06 -6.72
N ASN A 130 -1.48 -5.82 -6.19
CA ASN A 130 -2.62 -4.95 -6.46
C ASN A 130 -2.72 -4.59 -7.95
N ALA A 131 -1.59 -4.26 -8.60
CA ALA A 131 -1.56 -3.90 -10.01
C ALA A 131 -2.07 -5.05 -10.90
N HIS A 132 -1.67 -6.30 -10.58
CA HIS A 132 -2.10 -7.49 -11.30
C HIS A 132 -3.61 -7.73 -11.16
N GLU A 133 -4.13 -7.68 -9.94
CA GLU A 133 -5.55 -7.87 -9.67
C GLU A 133 -6.41 -6.76 -10.31
N GLN A 134 -6.00 -5.51 -10.14
CA GLN A 134 -6.66 -4.35 -10.73
C GLN A 134 -6.71 -4.42 -12.26
N GLY A 135 -5.60 -4.82 -12.89
CA GLY A 135 -5.52 -5.00 -14.34
C GLY A 135 -6.49 -6.07 -14.84
N GLY A 136 -6.59 -7.20 -14.12
CA GLY A 136 -7.56 -8.25 -14.42
C GLY A 136 -9.02 -7.77 -14.30
N ILE A 137 -9.35 -7.06 -13.22
CA ILE A 137 -10.69 -6.48 -13.01
C ILE A 137 -11.01 -5.42 -14.06
N ALA A 138 -10.07 -4.52 -14.39
CA ALA A 138 -10.25 -3.53 -15.44
C ALA A 138 -10.54 -4.21 -16.79
N GLY A 139 -9.75 -5.22 -17.17
CA GLY A 139 -9.94 -5.98 -18.42
C GLY A 139 -11.31 -6.67 -18.50
N LEU A 140 -11.79 -7.28 -17.40
CA LEU A 140 -13.11 -7.89 -17.34
C LEU A 140 -14.23 -6.84 -17.53
N ASN A 141 -14.08 -5.66 -16.89
CA ASN A 141 -15.08 -4.59 -17.01
C ASN A 141 -15.06 -3.94 -18.40
N MET A 142 -13.89 -3.78 -19.00
CA MET A 142 -13.75 -3.36 -20.41
C MET A 142 -14.44 -4.33 -21.38
N ALA A 143 -14.44 -5.63 -21.06
CA ALA A 143 -15.13 -6.68 -21.81
C ALA A 143 -16.65 -6.78 -21.49
N GLY A 144 -17.20 -5.82 -20.73
CA GLY A 144 -18.62 -5.76 -20.38
C GLY A 144 -19.04 -6.64 -19.19
N LYS A 145 -18.10 -7.30 -18.50
CA LYS A 145 -18.40 -8.06 -17.28
C LYS A 145 -18.33 -7.13 -16.08
N ARG A 146 -19.45 -6.95 -15.40
CA ARG A 146 -19.53 -6.04 -14.25
C ARG A 146 -18.97 -6.70 -12.97
N VAL A 147 -17.63 -6.67 -12.81
CA VAL A 147 -16.90 -7.28 -11.69
C VAL A 147 -16.31 -6.20 -10.80
N PRO A 148 -16.73 -6.10 -9.52
CA PRO A 148 -16.18 -5.09 -8.61
C PRO A 148 -14.82 -5.49 -8.05
N TYR A 149 -13.91 -4.52 -7.96
CA TYR A 149 -12.67 -4.60 -7.20
C TYR A 149 -12.95 -4.41 -5.71
N ARG A 150 -12.45 -5.34 -4.89
CA ARG A 150 -12.73 -5.36 -3.45
C ARG A 150 -11.93 -4.37 -2.61
N GLY A 151 -10.95 -3.73 -3.21
CA GLY A 151 -10.04 -2.82 -2.56
C GLY A 151 -8.62 -3.37 -2.42
N SER A 152 -7.69 -2.46 -2.16
CA SER A 152 -6.27 -2.74 -2.04
C SER A 152 -5.82 -2.85 -0.58
N ILE A 153 -4.65 -3.46 -0.38
CA ILE A 153 -3.92 -3.42 0.90
C ILE A 153 -2.47 -3.06 0.58
N SER A 154 -1.90 -2.14 1.35
CA SER A 154 -0.46 -1.90 1.33
C SER A 154 0.27 -3.17 1.78
N MET A 155 1.22 -3.66 0.99
CA MET A 155 2.04 -4.81 1.35
C MET A 155 3.45 -4.66 0.79
N ASN A 156 4.44 -4.82 1.66
CA ASN A 156 5.86 -4.80 1.27
C ASN A 156 6.54 -6.02 1.89
N VAL A 157 7.34 -6.70 1.09
CA VAL A 157 8.15 -7.86 1.49
C VAL A 157 9.57 -7.63 1.03
N ILE A 158 10.50 -7.65 1.96
CA ILE A 158 11.94 -7.59 1.67
C ILE A 158 12.71 -8.59 2.52
N SER A 159 13.99 -8.78 2.21
CA SER A 159 14.92 -9.55 3.04
C SER A 159 16.23 -8.79 3.18
N ILE A 160 16.76 -8.71 4.39
CA ILE A 160 18.11 -8.20 4.69
C ILE A 160 18.93 -9.39 5.15
N LYS A 161 19.85 -9.85 4.31
CA LYS A 161 20.70 -11.02 4.59
C LYS A 161 19.96 -12.25 5.10
N GLY A 162 18.87 -12.61 4.43
CA GLY A 162 18.05 -13.76 4.81
C GLY A 162 17.06 -13.50 5.94
N ILE A 163 17.11 -12.34 6.61
CA ILE A 163 16.12 -11.96 7.62
C ILE A 163 14.94 -11.30 6.90
N PRO A 164 13.77 -11.94 6.87
CA PRO A 164 12.61 -11.42 6.17
C PRO A 164 11.96 -10.27 6.95
N ILE A 165 11.43 -9.31 6.21
CA ILE A 165 10.61 -8.19 6.73
C ILE A 165 9.34 -8.12 5.91
N VAL A 166 8.19 -8.20 6.57
CA VAL A 166 6.87 -8.10 5.95
C VAL A 166 6.08 -6.99 6.64
N CYS A 167 5.57 -6.07 5.84
CA CYS A 167 4.72 -4.96 6.27
C CYS A 167 3.36 -5.06 5.58
N ILE A 168 2.27 -4.96 6.32
CA ILE A 168 0.90 -5.13 5.80
C ILE A 168 0.02 -4.01 6.37
N GLY A 169 -0.74 -3.33 5.51
CA GLY A 169 -1.69 -2.30 5.92
C GLY A 169 -1.05 -1.11 6.63
N ILE A 170 -1.66 -0.67 7.72
CA ILE A 170 -1.19 0.44 8.57
C ILE A 170 -0.13 -0.09 9.53
N THR A 171 1.11 0.31 9.35
CA THR A 171 2.25 -0.15 10.14
C THR A 171 2.71 0.87 11.19
N ASP A 172 2.51 2.13 10.91
CA ASP A 172 2.83 3.28 11.77
C ASP A 172 1.59 4.17 11.93
N PRO A 173 0.69 3.87 12.90
CA PRO A 173 -0.54 4.60 13.10
C PRO A 173 -0.35 6.09 13.36
N GLU A 174 0.74 6.47 14.03
CA GLU A 174 1.06 7.88 14.32
C GLU A 174 1.34 8.66 13.02
N ALA A 175 1.90 7.98 12.01
CA ALA A 175 2.19 8.58 10.71
C ALA A 175 0.94 8.75 9.83
N GLU A 176 -0.18 8.07 10.11
CA GLU A 176 -1.42 8.24 9.36
C GLU A 176 -2.06 9.61 9.58
N ASN A 177 -1.87 10.21 10.76
CA ASN A 177 -2.35 11.54 11.14
C ASN A 177 -3.83 11.78 10.79
N ASP A 178 -4.65 10.73 10.95
CA ASP A 178 -6.07 10.73 10.60
C ASP A 178 -7.00 11.00 11.80
N GLY A 179 -6.43 11.23 12.98
CA GLY A 179 -7.15 11.48 14.23
C GLY A 179 -7.85 10.25 14.81
N LEU A 180 -7.59 9.05 14.28
CA LEU A 180 -8.23 7.82 14.74
C LEU A 180 -7.43 7.15 15.85
N ALA A 181 -8.14 6.52 16.78
CA ALA A 181 -7.52 5.75 17.86
C ALA A 181 -7.18 4.34 17.38
N TYR A 182 -5.88 4.03 17.36
CA TYR A 182 -5.36 2.69 17.07
C TYR A 182 -4.78 2.07 18.34
N GLU A 183 -4.95 0.77 18.48
CA GLU A 183 -4.27 -0.03 19.49
C GLU A 183 -3.16 -0.85 18.85
N THR A 184 -2.04 -1.02 19.56
CA THR A 184 -0.93 -1.82 19.06
C THR A 184 -0.56 -2.93 20.03
N LYS A 185 -0.15 -4.08 19.50
CA LYS A 185 0.48 -5.17 20.25
C LYS A 185 1.82 -5.45 19.61
N VAL A 186 2.85 -5.58 20.45
CA VAL A 186 4.23 -5.79 19.98
C VAL A 186 4.88 -6.96 20.73
N LYS A 187 5.53 -7.84 19.98
CA LYS A 187 6.41 -8.89 20.48
C LYS A 187 7.82 -8.62 20.01
N ARG A 188 8.80 -8.73 20.93
CA ARG A 188 10.23 -8.52 20.66
C ARG A 188 11.02 -9.68 21.18
N VAL A 189 11.90 -10.26 20.35
CA VAL A 189 12.91 -11.22 20.76
C VAL A 189 14.25 -10.77 20.15
N ILE A 190 14.92 -9.85 20.85
CA ILE A 190 16.10 -9.10 20.35
C ILE A 190 17.22 -10.06 19.91
N ARG A 191 17.51 -11.11 20.69
CA ARG A 191 18.55 -12.10 20.39
C ARG A 191 18.39 -12.79 19.04
N HIS A 192 17.14 -12.88 18.54
CA HIS A 192 16.79 -13.56 17.29
C HIS A 192 16.41 -12.57 16.17
N ASN A 193 16.58 -11.26 16.36
CA ASN A 193 16.13 -10.22 15.44
C ASN A 193 14.62 -10.33 15.11
N ILE A 194 13.81 -10.74 16.10
CA ILE A 194 12.36 -10.88 15.92
C ILE A 194 11.68 -9.61 16.44
N TYR A 195 10.89 -9.00 15.56
CA TYR A 195 9.96 -7.93 15.90
C TYR A 195 8.63 -8.21 15.20
N GLN A 196 7.55 -8.27 15.97
CA GLN A 196 6.20 -8.45 15.45
C GLN A 196 5.32 -7.38 16.05
N LYS A 197 4.64 -6.60 15.20
CA LYS A 197 3.67 -5.58 15.62
C LYS A 197 2.34 -5.84 14.92
N LEU A 198 1.25 -5.75 15.65
CA LEU A 198 -0.11 -5.76 15.13
C LEU A 198 -0.80 -4.46 15.48
N VAL A 199 -1.52 -3.91 14.51
CA VAL A 199 -2.29 -2.67 14.65
C VAL A 199 -3.77 -3.00 14.56
N PHE A 200 -4.54 -2.50 15.51
CA PHE A 200 -5.98 -2.74 15.62
C PHE A 200 -6.75 -1.44 15.67
N LYS A 201 -7.98 -1.50 15.13
CA LYS A 201 -9.02 -0.50 15.32
C LYS A 201 -10.36 -1.23 15.36
N ASP A 202 -11.23 -0.89 16.30
CA ASP A 202 -12.57 -1.47 16.46
C ASP A 202 -12.57 -3.02 16.46
N ASN A 203 -11.64 -3.63 17.20
CA ASN A 203 -11.42 -5.08 17.27
C ASN A 203 -11.11 -5.76 15.93
N ARG A 204 -10.67 -5.01 14.91
CA ARG A 204 -10.18 -5.55 13.63
C ARG A 204 -8.71 -5.21 13.44
N LEU A 205 -8.01 -6.09 12.75
CA LEU A 205 -6.63 -5.83 12.32
C LEU A 205 -6.64 -4.81 11.18
N LYS A 206 -5.81 -3.80 11.30
CA LYS A 206 -5.58 -2.75 10.30
C LYS A 206 -4.17 -2.80 9.72
N GLY A 207 -3.24 -3.43 10.42
CA GLY A 207 -1.90 -3.57 9.92
C GLY A 207 -1.02 -4.50 10.74
N ALA A 208 0.14 -4.82 10.19
CA ALA A 208 1.13 -5.66 10.84
C ALA A 208 2.55 -5.41 10.31
N ILE A 209 3.54 -5.59 11.18
CA ILE A 209 4.96 -5.70 10.84
C ILE A 209 5.46 -7.04 11.36
N PHE A 210 6.23 -7.75 10.54
CA PHE A 210 6.97 -8.95 10.91
C PHE A 210 8.42 -8.80 10.49
N VAL A 211 9.36 -8.98 11.40
CA VAL A 211 10.80 -9.04 11.14
C VAL A 211 11.33 -10.35 11.73
N GLY A 212 12.10 -11.10 10.97
CA GLY A 212 12.73 -12.35 11.37
C GLY A 212 11.77 -13.53 11.32
N ASP A 213 10.84 -13.61 12.27
CA ASP A 213 9.81 -14.64 12.30
C ASP A 213 8.53 -14.16 11.63
N LEU A 214 8.18 -14.79 10.51
CA LEU A 214 6.96 -14.48 9.77
C LEU A 214 5.71 -15.16 10.34
N GLY A 215 5.88 -16.23 11.10
CA GLY A 215 4.82 -16.96 11.78
C GLY A 215 3.52 -17.05 10.98
N TYR A 216 2.50 -16.34 11.43
CA TYR A 216 1.17 -16.31 10.84
C TYR A 216 0.93 -15.14 9.87
N CYS A 217 1.97 -14.54 9.28
CA CYS A 217 1.80 -13.31 8.49
C CYS A 217 0.76 -13.43 7.36
N GLY A 218 0.69 -14.58 6.68
CA GLY A 218 -0.33 -14.86 5.66
C GLY A 218 -1.75 -14.92 6.24
N ALA A 219 -1.91 -15.53 7.41
CA ALA A 219 -3.18 -15.55 8.12
C ALA A 219 -3.59 -14.15 8.60
N ILE A 220 -2.65 -13.38 9.11
CA ILE A 220 -2.86 -11.98 9.51
C ILE A 220 -3.28 -11.13 8.30
N LYS A 221 -2.60 -11.28 7.15
CA LYS A 221 -3.02 -10.60 5.90
C LYS A 221 -4.48 -10.90 5.57
N ASN A 222 -4.88 -12.16 5.64
CA ASN A 222 -6.25 -12.57 5.35
C ASN A 222 -7.26 -11.97 6.34
N LEU A 223 -6.95 -11.94 7.64
CA LEU A 223 -7.79 -11.30 8.66
C LEU A 223 -7.97 -9.78 8.40
N ILE A 224 -6.91 -9.09 7.94
CA ILE A 224 -6.97 -7.69 7.54
C ILE A 224 -7.86 -7.55 6.30
N GLN A 225 -7.64 -8.37 5.28
CA GLN A 225 -8.36 -8.32 4.00
C GLN A 225 -9.86 -8.59 4.16
N GLU A 226 -10.21 -9.57 5.00
CA GLU A 226 -11.60 -9.93 5.29
C GLU A 226 -12.22 -9.05 6.40
N GLN A 227 -11.49 -8.08 6.95
CA GLN A 227 -11.93 -7.25 8.08
C GLN A 227 -12.55 -8.07 9.22
N THR A 228 -11.99 -9.24 9.49
CA THR A 228 -12.51 -10.19 10.47
C THR A 228 -12.38 -9.63 11.90
N PRO A 229 -13.46 -9.60 12.70
CA PRO A 229 -13.35 -9.25 14.11
C PRO A 229 -12.49 -10.25 14.88
N VAL A 230 -11.48 -9.74 15.60
CA VAL A 230 -10.48 -10.52 16.32
C VAL A 230 -10.43 -10.21 17.82
N GLY A 231 -11.43 -9.52 18.37
CA GLY A 231 -11.46 -9.08 19.77
C GLY A 231 -11.21 -10.20 20.77
N ILE A 232 -11.74 -11.41 20.52
CA ILE A 232 -11.58 -12.59 21.38
C ILE A 232 -10.11 -13.06 21.44
N ILE A 233 -9.35 -12.90 20.36
CA ILE A 233 -7.96 -13.40 20.25
C ILE A 233 -6.91 -12.30 20.36
N LYS A 234 -7.33 -11.04 20.40
CA LYS A 234 -6.47 -9.86 20.37
C LYS A 234 -5.32 -9.91 21.37
N ASN A 235 -5.58 -10.39 22.58
CA ASN A 235 -4.58 -10.45 23.64
C ASN A 235 -3.64 -11.68 23.55
N SER A 236 -4.01 -12.68 22.78
CA SER A 236 -3.27 -13.96 22.69
C SER A 236 -2.57 -14.16 21.36
N ILE A 237 -2.90 -13.38 20.36
CA ILE A 237 -2.50 -13.62 18.95
C ILE A 237 -0.97 -13.60 18.72
N LEU A 238 -0.20 -12.90 19.56
CA LEU A 238 1.27 -12.87 19.54
C LEU A 238 1.92 -13.77 20.62
N ASN A 239 1.14 -14.46 21.44
CA ASN A 239 1.67 -15.33 22.48
C ASN A 239 2.32 -16.56 21.85
N GLU A 240 3.36 -17.09 22.51
CA GLU A 240 3.97 -18.36 22.13
C GLU A 240 2.95 -19.50 22.26
N GLY A 241 2.97 -20.41 21.26
CA GLY A 241 2.05 -21.55 21.24
C GLY A 241 0.60 -21.21 20.87
N TYR A 242 0.23 -19.93 20.64
CA TYR A 242 -1.11 -19.60 20.22
C TYR A 242 -1.40 -20.17 18.83
N GLN A 243 -2.47 -20.99 18.73
CA GLN A 243 -2.85 -21.62 17.46
C GLN A 243 -3.89 -20.80 16.71
N LEU A 244 -3.45 -19.77 15.97
CA LEU A 244 -4.31 -18.92 15.15
C LEU A 244 -5.15 -19.73 14.14
N TYR A 245 -4.62 -20.83 13.63
CA TYR A 245 -5.34 -21.72 12.72
C TYR A 245 -6.62 -22.34 13.33
N GLY A 246 -6.64 -22.60 14.63
CA GLY A 246 -7.85 -23.05 15.33
C GLY A 246 -8.99 -22.02 15.25
N PHE A 247 -8.67 -20.75 15.45
CA PHE A 247 -9.62 -19.65 15.30
C PHE A 247 -10.11 -19.53 13.84
N LEU A 248 -9.21 -19.58 12.87
CA LEU A 248 -9.55 -19.48 11.44
C LEU A 248 -10.41 -20.65 10.99
N ARG A 249 -10.14 -21.88 11.46
CA ARG A 249 -10.93 -23.07 11.16
C ARG A 249 -12.38 -22.93 11.65
N LYS A 250 -12.57 -22.49 12.88
CA LYS A 250 -13.92 -22.22 13.43
C LYS A 250 -14.66 -21.18 12.59
N LYS A 251 -14.00 -20.08 12.24
CA LYS A 251 -14.58 -19.02 11.40
C LYS A 251 -14.99 -19.55 10.01
N ARG A 252 -14.16 -20.39 9.39
CA ARG A 252 -14.47 -21.00 8.09
C ARG A 252 -15.67 -21.93 8.18
N GLN A 253 -15.77 -22.74 9.24
CA GLN A 253 -16.94 -23.61 9.46
C GLN A 253 -18.23 -22.78 9.58
N THR A 254 -18.25 -21.74 10.41
CA THR A 254 -19.42 -20.85 10.53
C THR A 254 -19.82 -20.21 9.19
N LYS A 255 -18.83 -19.90 8.33
CA LYS A 255 -19.07 -19.33 7.00
C LYS A 255 -19.66 -20.36 6.03
N LEU A 256 -19.30 -21.63 6.15
CA LEU A 256 -19.81 -22.73 5.30
C LEU A 256 -21.21 -23.22 5.75
N GLU A 257 -21.55 -23.03 7.02
CA GLU A 257 -22.81 -23.47 7.62
C GLU A 257 -24.00 -22.51 7.37
N GLY A 258 -23.86 -21.54 6.46
CA GLY A 258 -25.04 -20.87 5.90
C GLY A 258 -25.21 -19.39 6.14
N ASN A 259 -24.17 -18.66 6.52
CA ASN A 259 -24.23 -17.19 6.49
C ASN A 259 -23.49 -16.64 5.27
N THR A 260 -24.24 -16.34 4.24
CA THR A 260 -23.84 -15.43 3.15
C THR A 260 -23.25 -14.17 3.78
N ILE A 261 -21.99 -13.86 3.44
CA ILE A 261 -21.38 -12.60 3.87
C ILE A 261 -22.17 -11.49 3.19
N GLN A 262 -23.04 -10.83 3.95
CA GLN A 262 -23.49 -9.50 3.57
C GLN A 262 -22.29 -8.57 3.74
N TRP A 263 -21.82 -8.04 2.63
CA TRP A 263 -20.84 -6.94 2.64
C TRP A 263 -21.49 -5.75 3.34
N PRO A 264 -20.78 -5.05 4.25
CA PRO A 264 -21.35 -3.85 4.85
C PRO A 264 -21.78 -2.89 3.73
N GLU A 265 -23.00 -2.39 3.78
CA GLU A 265 -23.50 -1.35 2.84
C GLU A 265 -22.61 -0.09 2.85
N THR A 266 -21.86 0.13 3.92
CA THR A 266 -20.81 1.14 4.05
C THR A 266 -19.72 1.03 2.98
N TYR A 267 -19.50 -0.15 2.38
CA TYR A 267 -18.54 -0.33 1.29
C TYR A 267 -18.93 0.46 0.04
N MET A 268 -20.23 0.61 -0.19
CA MET A 268 -20.78 1.30 -1.37
C MET A 268 -21.03 2.80 -1.12
N SER A 269 -21.16 3.24 0.14
CA SER A 269 -21.63 4.59 0.48
C SER A 269 -20.52 5.58 0.86
N GLN A 270 -19.29 5.12 1.16
CA GLN A 270 -18.21 5.95 1.72
C GLN A 270 -17.03 6.20 0.79
N THR A 271 -17.08 5.82 -0.49
CA THR A 271 -16.07 6.35 -1.41
C THR A 271 -16.28 7.85 -1.53
N PRO A 272 -15.28 8.69 -1.24
CA PRO A 272 -15.39 10.16 -1.30
C PRO A 272 -15.87 10.65 -2.66
N TYR A 273 -15.79 9.82 -3.68
CA TYR A 273 -16.21 10.09 -5.05
C TYR A 273 -17.72 9.95 -5.29
N ARG A 274 -18.49 9.31 -4.39
CA ARG A 274 -19.96 9.29 -4.50
C ARG A 274 -20.61 10.63 -4.18
N LYS A 275 -19.99 11.48 -3.36
CA LYS A 275 -20.52 12.84 -3.07
C LYS A 275 -20.42 13.80 -4.26
N GLY A 276 -19.59 13.50 -5.28
CA GLY A 276 -19.50 14.28 -6.54
C GLY A 276 -20.12 13.59 -7.76
N PHE A 277 -20.44 12.30 -7.66
CA PHE A 277 -21.05 11.52 -8.74
C PHE A 277 -22.57 11.47 -8.56
N ASN A 278 -23.23 12.47 -9.10
CA ASN A 278 -24.70 12.43 -9.23
C ASN A 278 -25.05 11.49 -10.38
N GLU A 279 -25.73 10.36 -10.11
CA GLU A 279 -26.19 9.40 -11.15
C GLU A 279 -26.97 10.08 -12.28
N LYS A 280 -27.65 11.20 -11.99
CA LYS A 280 -28.34 12.01 -13.00
C LYS A 280 -27.40 12.63 -14.03
N SER A 281 -26.15 12.98 -13.65
CA SER A 281 -25.18 13.57 -14.58
C SER A 281 -24.60 12.54 -15.55
N TRP A 282 -24.59 11.27 -15.20
CA TRP A 282 -24.16 10.18 -16.07
C TRP A 282 -25.17 9.89 -17.18
N THR A 283 -26.45 9.80 -16.83
CA THR A 283 -27.52 9.53 -17.82
C THR A 283 -27.72 10.67 -18.81
N GLU A 284 -27.44 11.91 -18.42
CA GLU A 284 -27.52 13.07 -19.33
C GLU A 284 -26.33 13.14 -20.29
N ARG A 285 -25.12 12.79 -19.85
CA ARG A 285 -23.94 12.71 -20.73
C ARG A 285 -24.00 11.55 -21.71
N GLU A 286 -24.51 10.38 -21.32
CA GLU A 286 -24.74 9.27 -22.24
C GLU A 286 -25.76 9.63 -23.33
N ARG A 287 -26.80 10.39 -23.01
CA ARG A 287 -27.76 10.89 -24.02
C ARG A 287 -27.13 11.88 -24.98
N GLY A 288 -26.18 12.72 -24.52
CA GLY A 288 -25.41 13.62 -25.36
C GLY A 288 -24.50 12.88 -26.34
N GLN A 289 -23.79 11.84 -25.88
CA GLN A 289 -22.88 11.04 -26.72
C GLN A 289 -23.61 10.19 -27.77
N ARG A 290 -24.82 9.69 -27.48
CA ARG A 290 -25.66 9.02 -28.49
C ARG A 290 -26.11 9.96 -29.60
N LYS A 291 -26.32 11.24 -29.32
CA LYS A 291 -26.63 12.26 -30.35
C LYS A 291 -25.45 12.51 -31.29
N TRP A 292 -24.21 12.45 -30.80
CA TRP A 292 -23.00 12.64 -31.63
C TRP A 292 -22.75 11.43 -32.55
N ARG A 293 -22.93 10.20 -32.08
CA ARG A 293 -22.77 8.99 -32.92
C ARG A 293 -23.74 8.90 -34.08
N ASN A 294 -24.95 9.42 -33.91
CA ASN A 294 -25.96 9.40 -34.98
C ASN A 294 -25.78 10.51 -36.01
N GLN A 295 -24.92 11.51 -35.78
CA GLN A 295 -24.63 12.56 -36.75
C GLN A 295 -23.43 12.26 -37.68
N GLU A 296 -22.54 11.34 -37.27
CA GLU A 296 -21.40 10.92 -38.14
C GLU A 296 -21.73 9.72 -39.07
N LEU A 297 -22.88 9.09 -38.90
CA LEU A 297 -23.33 7.99 -39.79
C LEU A 297 -24.22 8.47 -40.94
N ILE A 298 -24.40 9.78 -41.13
CA ILE A 298 -25.21 10.38 -42.20
C ILE A 298 -24.37 11.41 -43.02
N LYS A 299 -23.07 11.16 -43.15
CA LYS A 299 -22.27 11.87 -44.16
C LYS A 299 -21.41 10.89 -44.95
#